data_90573510ad86ff8cd66b1a4b41a8ae3d
#
_entry.id   90573510ad86ff8cd66b1a4b41a8ae3d
#
_cell.length_a   1.000
_cell.length_b   1.000
_cell.length_c   1.000
_cell.angle_alpha   90.00
_cell.angle_beta   90.00
_cell.angle_gamma   90.00
#
_symmetry.space_group_name_H-M   'P 1'
#
loop_
_entity.id
_entity.type
_entity.pdbx_description
1 polymer ?
#
loop_
_entity_poly.entity_id
_entity_poly.type
_entity_poly.pdbx_seq_one_letter_code
_entity_poly.pdbx_strand_id
1 'polypeptide(L)'
;MTRKENTKRSPQCRMVEIDGISYQVIDGKLYRYADLTLDKGFKIVLGRPGSEGILMNLLNRLFGFGITHLEYRSNEYPGMTEEDRASRFDVYCRDQNGYGFIVEMQNWSQKYYNKRAVYYSSLAVQNQAVEEYRRQKEQLRKVWNYDFRPTFVVSFLNFKNWTFDGCEKRRNEYVATYRYRDVETGGELNDGTTLIFIDIDRFDRTIETCSTLEDLWLYSIKNMSNQSYCPDCVAGTEIEELYRQAELAKMTNDQRTSFELSVMSRNDILNSIQETIEAEVEKAKAEVTKNVRAEVRAEVRAEVRAEVRAEGRAEGRAETIRKMLAAGLPADAIAAALGITVEECEAYRD
;
A
#
# COMPACT_ATOMS: atom_id res chain seq x y z
N MET A 1 8.24 -43.07 2.52
CA MET A 1 8.03 -41.62 2.47
C MET A 1 7.02 -41.33 1.36
N THR A 2 5.76 -41.28 1.69
CA THR A 2 4.64 -41.09 0.78
C THR A 2 4.48 -39.59 0.49
N ARG A 3 4.73 -39.18 -0.76
CA ARG A 3 4.40 -37.83 -1.26
C ARG A 3 2.89 -37.67 -1.16
N LYS A 4 2.44 -36.78 -0.29
CA LYS A 4 1.06 -36.25 -0.33
C LYS A 4 0.93 -35.42 -1.61
N GLU A 5 0.25 -35.95 -2.60
CA GLU A 5 -0.26 -35.19 -3.73
C GLU A 5 -1.25 -34.16 -3.20
N ASN A 6 -0.82 -32.92 -3.25
CA ASN A 6 -1.65 -31.76 -3.00
C ASN A 6 -2.50 -31.56 -4.26
N THR A 7 -3.58 -32.29 -4.38
CA THR A 7 -4.63 -32.04 -5.38
C THR A 7 -5.25 -30.67 -5.08
N LYS A 8 -4.71 -29.62 -5.71
CA LYS A 8 -5.40 -28.32 -5.80
C LYS A 8 -6.74 -28.59 -6.45
N ARG A 9 -7.82 -28.62 -5.66
CA ARG A 9 -9.20 -28.59 -6.18
C ARG A 9 -9.29 -27.35 -7.06
N SER A 10 -9.64 -27.53 -8.33
CA SER A 10 -10.03 -26.43 -9.19
C SER A 10 -11.14 -25.65 -8.48
N PRO A 11 -11.03 -24.32 -8.35
CA PRO A 11 -12.08 -23.55 -7.70
C PRO A 11 -13.38 -23.77 -8.48
N GLN A 12 -14.38 -24.31 -7.80
CA GLN A 12 -15.72 -24.39 -8.33
C GLN A 12 -16.40 -23.06 -8.03
N CYS A 13 -16.56 -22.22 -9.06
CA CYS A 13 -17.29 -20.96 -8.95
C CYS A 13 -18.68 -21.20 -8.36
N ARG A 14 -18.81 -21.04 -7.05
CA ARG A 14 -20.08 -21.24 -6.35
C ARG A 14 -20.90 -19.97 -6.44
N MET A 15 -21.98 -20.02 -7.20
CA MET A 15 -23.00 -18.97 -7.23
C MET A 15 -24.13 -19.32 -6.25
N VAL A 16 -24.63 -18.29 -5.58
CA VAL A 16 -25.82 -18.38 -4.71
C VAL A 16 -26.75 -17.23 -5.04
N GLU A 17 -28.05 -17.44 -4.86
CA GLU A 17 -29.07 -16.40 -5.02
C GLU A 17 -29.68 -16.10 -3.65
N ILE A 18 -29.72 -14.82 -3.30
CA ILE A 18 -30.30 -14.31 -2.06
C ILE A 18 -31.18 -13.12 -2.44
N ASP A 19 -32.46 -13.18 -2.13
CA ASP A 19 -33.46 -12.14 -2.44
C ASP A 19 -33.47 -11.72 -3.92
N GLY A 20 -33.32 -12.70 -4.83
CA GLY A 20 -33.29 -12.49 -6.27
C GLY A 20 -31.97 -11.90 -6.81
N ILE A 21 -30.95 -11.76 -5.98
CA ILE A 21 -29.62 -11.26 -6.35
C ILE A 21 -28.63 -12.42 -6.36
N SER A 22 -27.89 -12.55 -7.47
CA SER A 22 -26.86 -13.60 -7.61
C SER A 22 -25.51 -13.11 -7.10
N TYR A 23 -24.87 -13.92 -6.26
CA TYR A 23 -23.55 -13.67 -5.70
C TYR A 23 -22.59 -14.82 -6.01
N GLN A 24 -21.33 -14.50 -6.22
CA GLN A 24 -20.25 -15.48 -6.18
C GLN A 24 -19.72 -15.60 -4.75
N VAL A 25 -19.58 -16.83 -4.25
CA VAL A 25 -19.02 -17.10 -2.91
C VAL A 25 -17.54 -17.42 -3.06
N ILE A 26 -16.67 -16.60 -2.45
CA ILE A 26 -15.21 -16.79 -2.45
C ILE A 26 -14.74 -16.65 -0.99
N ASP A 27 -14.10 -17.68 -0.44
CA ASP A 27 -13.63 -17.72 0.96
C ASP A 27 -14.69 -17.28 1.99
N GLY A 28 -15.93 -17.69 1.76
CA GLY A 28 -17.07 -17.39 2.63
C GLY A 28 -17.64 -15.98 2.47
N LYS A 29 -17.04 -15.11 1.68
CA LYS A 29 -17.54 -13.77 1.37
C LYS A 29 -18.39 -13.79 0.10
N LEU A 30 -19.44 -12.98 0.09
CA LEU A 30 -20.36 -12.81 -1.04
C LEU A 30 -19.89 -11.63 -1.91
N TYR A 31 -19.75 -11.87 -3.21
CA TYR A 31 -19.41 -10.84 -4.19
C TYR A 31 -20.51 -10.77 -5.25
N ARG A 32 -21.19 -9.64 -5.36
CA ARG A 32 -22.06 -9.33 -6.50
C ARG A 32 -21.25 -8.78 -7.66
N TYR A 33 -20.33 -7.88 -7.37
CA TYR A 33 -19.49 -7.18 -8.33
C TYR A 33 -18.03 -7.59 -8.20
N ALA A 34 -17.32 -7.54 -9.33
CA ALA A 34 -15.87 -7.72 -9.34
C ALA A 34 -15.14 -6.65 -8.53
N ASP A 35 -14.07 -7.03 -7.86
CA ASP A 35 -13.19 -6.11 -7.18
C ASP A 35 -12.24 -5.46 -8.19
N LEU A 36 -12.47 -4.19 -8.50
CA LEU A 36 -11.70 -3.43 -9.48
C LEU A 36 -10.32 -3.03 -8.96
N THR A 37 -10.05 -3.17 -7.67
CA THR A 37 -8.70 -2.94 -7.13
C THR A 37 -7.77 -4.13 -7.40
N LEU A 38 -8.30 -5.26 -7.86
CA LEU A 38 -7.54 -6.42 -8.29
C LEU A 38 -7.24 -6.36 -9.79
N ASP A 39 -6.00 -6.69 -10.18
CA ASP A 39 -5.55 -6.76 -11.57
C ASP A 39 -6.55 -7.50 -12.49
N LYS A 40 -7.02 -8.68 -12.07
CA LYS A 40 -7.97 -9.46 -12.87
C LYS A 40 -9.36 -8.84 -12.93
N GLY A 41 -9.86 -8.31 -11.81
CA GLY A 41 -11.14 -7.60 -11.78
C GLY A 41 -11.12 -6.38 -12.69
N PHE A 42 -10.06 -5.58 -12.61
CA PHE A 42 -9.85 -4.42 -13.46
C PHE A 42 -9.82 -4.78 -14.96
N LYS A 43 -9.00 -5.76 -15.34
CA LYS A 43 -8.89 -6.22 -16.72
C LYS A 43 -10.18 -6.81 -17.29
N ILE A 44 -10.91 -7.59 -16.50
CA ILE A 44 -12.16 -8.19 -16.93
C ILE A 44 -13.21 -7.11 -17.21
N VAL A 45 -13.23 -6.02 -16.44
CA VAL A 45 -14.25 -4.98 -16.55
C VAL A 45 -13.85 -3.87 -17.50
N LEU A 46 -12.60 -3.39 -17.44
CA LEU A 46 -12.13 -2.20 -18.18
C LEU A 46 -11.14 -2.51 -19.30
N GLY A 47 -10.58 -3.71 -19.37
CA GLY A 47 -9.49 -4.07 -20.29
C GLY A 47 -9.92 -5.00 -21.44
N ARG A 48 -11.19 -5.07 -21.79
CA ARG A 48 -11.70 -5.98 -22.83
C ARG A 48 -12.51 -5.26 -23.90
N PRO A 49 -12.58 -5.80 -25.12
CA PRO A 49 -13.51 -5.33 -26.14
C PRO A 49 -14.95 -5.24 -25.59
N GLY A 50 -15.62 -4.13 -25.89
CA GLY A 50 -16.95 -3.79 -25.37
C GLY A 50 -16.95 -2.93 -24.10
N SER A 51 -15.77 -2.64 -23.52
CA SER A 51 -15.64 -1.73 -22.37
C SER A 51 -15.06 -0.37 -22.75
N GLU A 52 -14.84 -0.10 -24.02
CA GLU A 52 -14.23 1.14 -24.54
C GLU A 52 -14.98 2.38 -24.04
N GLY A 53 -16.33 2.33 -24.05
CA GLY A 53 -17.18 3.45 -23.62
C GLY A 53 -17.00 3.79 -22.16
N ILE A 54 -16.89 2.78 -21.28
CA ILE A 54 -16.68 2.99 -19.84
C ILE A 54 -15.30 3.58 -19.59
N LEU A 55 -14.26 2.98 -20.19
CA LEU A 55 -12.89 3.46 -20.04
C LEU A 55 -12.74 4.90 -20.57
N MET A 56 -13.35 5.18 -21.71
CA MET A 56 -13.40 6.53 -22.29
C MET A 56 -14.06 7.53 -21.34
N ASN A 57 -15.22 7.19 -20.77
CA ASN A 57 -15.93 8.04 -19.83
C ASN A 57 -15.09 8.29 -18.56
N LEU A 58 -14.46 7.25 -18.01
CA LEU A 58 -13.56 7.36 -16.86
C LEU A 58 -12.41 8.34 -17.15
N LEU A 59 -11.69 8.15 -18.26
CA LEU A 59 -10.54 8.98 -18.61
C LEU A 59 -10.97 10.43 -18.92
N ASN A 60 -12.08 10.63 -19.63
CA ASN A 60 -12.62 11.96 -19.91
C ASN A 60 -13.06 12.66 -18.64
N ARG A 61 -13.73 11.94 -17.73
CA ARG A 61 -14.23 12.51 -16.48
C ARG A 61 -13.10 12.94 -15.56
N LEU A 62 -12.10 12.08 -15.38
CA LEU A 62 -10.99 12.38 -14.47
C LEU A 62 -10.02 13.43 -15.01
N PHE A 63 -9.84 13.53 -16.35
CA PHE A 63 -8.73 14.28 -16.92
C PHE A 63 -9.13 15.25 -18.06
N GLY A 64 -10.37 15.20 -18.55
CA GLY A 64 -10.83 16.10 -19.62
C GLY A 64 -10.14 15.89 -20.96
N PHE A 65 -9.73 14.66 -21.29
CA PHE A 65 -8.98 14.37 -22.53
C PHE A 65 -9.76 14.60 -23.82
N GLY A 66 -11.10 14.64 -23.79
CA GLY A 66 -11.92 14.79 -25.00
C GLY A 66 -11.87 13.58 -25.91
N ILE A 67 -11.73 12.38 -25.35
CA ILE A 67 -11.71 11.12 -26.09
C ILE A 67 -13.10 10.85 -26.62
N THR A 68 -13.22 10.57 -27.91
CA THR A 68 -14.49 10.24 -28.60
C THR A 68 -14.48 8.80 -29.14
N HIS A 69 -13.30 8.18 -29.20
CA HIS A 69 -13.11 6.81 -29.64
C HIS A 69 -11.89 6.22 -28.96
N LEU A 70 -11.98 4.95 -28.51
CA LEU A 70 -10.86 4.17 -28.01
C LEU A 70 -10.76 2.85 -28.77
N GLU A 71 -9.53 2.45 -29.06
CA GLU A 71 -9.21 1.15 -29.65
C GLU A 71 -8.21 0.42 -28.75
N TYR A 72 -8.58 -0.76 -28.24
CA TYR A 72 -7.63 -1.59 -27.49
C TYR A 72 -6.52 -2.10 -28.39
N ARG A 73 -5.32 -2.12 -27.87
CA ARG A 73 -4.11 -2.62 -28.50
C ARG A 73 -3.54 -3.78 -27.72
N SER A 74 -2.62 -4.53 -28.31
CA SER A 74 -1.88 -5.54 -27.59
C SER A 74 -1.23 -4.93 -26.36
N ASN A 75 -1.47 -5.51 -25.20
CA ASN A 75 -0.89 -5.11 -23.92
C ASN A 75 0.37 -5.92 -23.56
N GLU A 76 0.79 -6.84 -24.44
CA GLU A 76 1.99 -7.65 -24.28
C GLU A 76 3.08 -7.13 -25.24
N TYR A 77 4.23 -6.80 -24.67
CA TYR A 77 5.39 -6.41 -25.42
C TYR A 77 6.50 -7.42 -25.17
N PRO A 78 7.01 -8.08 -26.23
CA PRO A 78 8.16 -8.97 -26.08
C PRO A 78 9.33 -8.18 -25.53
N GLY A 79 10.11 -8.79 -24.67
CA GLY A 79 11.38 -8.23 -24.21
C GLY A 79 12.32 -7.97 -25.39
N MET A 80 13.37 -7.18 -25.18
CA MET A 80 14.38 -6.91 -26.21
C MET A 80 15.20 -8.17 -26.55
N THR A 81 15.28 -9.10 -25.61
CA THR A 81 15.96 -10.41 -25.77
C THR A 81 15.02 -11.54 -25.36
N GLU A 82 15.33 -12.79 -25.72
CA GLU A 82 14.58 -13.99 -25.29
C GLU A 82 14.61 -14.17 -23.75
N GLU A 83 15.61 -13.61 -23.08
CA GLU A 83 15.76 -13.65 -21.61
C GLU A 83 14.99 -12.56 -20.90
N ASP A 84 14.61 -11.49 -21.61
CA ASP A 84 13.83 -10.39 -21.05
C ASP A 84 12.38 -10.83 -20.81
N ARG A 85 11.88 -10.56 -19.61
CA ARG A 85 10.47 -10.79 -19.33
C ARG A 85 9.62 -9.86 -20.19
N ALA A 86 8.65 -10.43 -20.93
CA ALA A 86 7.65 -9.65 -21.63
C ALA A 86 6.98 -8.68 -20.67
N SER A 87 6.99 -7.40 -21.03
CA SER A 87 6.24 -6.39 -20.27
C SER A 87 4.77 -6.51 -20.64
N ARG A 88 3.92 -6.60 -19.61
CA ARG A 88 2.47 -6.71 -19.81
C ARG A 88 1.80 -5.57 -19.09
N PHE A 89 1.11 -4.74 -19.85
CA PHE A 89 0.23 -3.69 -19.32
C PHE A 89 -1.11 -4.28 -18.89
N ASP A 90 -1.79 -3.61 -17.95
CA ASP A 90 -3.15 -4.00 -17.62
C ASP A 90 -4.09 -3.69 -18.78
N VAL A 91 -4.07 -2.46 -19.24
CA VAL A 91 -4.82 -2.00 -20.41
C VAL A 91 -3.92 -1.11 -21.25
N TYR A 92 -3.92 -1.31 -22.57
CA TYR A 92 -3.34 -0.39 -23.53
C TYR A 92 -4.34 -0.08 -24.64
N CYS A 93 -4.58 1.19 -24.88
CA CYS A 93 -5.50 1.64 -25.92
C CYS A 93 -4.98 2.92 -26.60
N ARG A 94 -5.60 3.26 -27.74
CA ARG A 94 -5.37 4.52 -28.44
C ARG A 94 -6.68 5.24 -28.70
N ASP A 95 -6.63 6.58 -28.64
CA ASP A 95 -7.77 7.42 -28.98
C ASP A 95 -7.86 7.70 -30.50
N GLN A 96 -8.85 8.52 -30.90
CA GLN A 96 -9.08 8.98 -32.27
C GLN A 96 -7.91 9.77 -32.86
N ASN A 97 -7.03 10.35 -32.03
CA ASN A 97 -5.86 11.13 -32.43
C ASN A 97 -4.58 10.28 -32.49
N GLY A 98 -4.68 8.99 -32.11
CA GLY A 98 -3.55 8.09 -31.98
C GLY A 98 -2.78 8.24 -30.65
N TYR A 99 -3.29 9.01 -29.68
CA TYR A 99 -2.70 9.13 -28.36
C TYR A 99 -2.78 7.79 -27.64
N GLY A 100 -1.66 7.38 -27.01
CA GLY A 100 -1.58 6.11 -26.30
C GLY A 100 -1.95 6.26 -24.84
N PHE A 101 -2.77 5.35 -24.32
CA PHE A 101 -3.14 5.28 -22.92
C PHE A 101 -2.78 3.90 -22.38
N ILE A 102 -1.86 3.86 -21.42
CA ILE A 102 -1.61 2.72 -20.56
C ILE A 102 -2.37 2.99 -19.27
N VAL A 103 -3.28 2.08 -18.90
CA VAL A 103 -4.05 2.20 -17.66
C VAL A 103 -3.74 0.99 -16.77
N GLU A 104 -3.26 1.26 -15.57
CA GLU A 104 -2.74 0.27 -14.63
C GLU A 104 -3.51 0.31 -13.30
N MET A 105 -3.79 -0.87 -12.74
CA MET A 105 -4.30 -1.03 -11.38
C MET A 105 -3.24 -1.70 -10.52
N GLN A 106 -2.80 -1.03 -9.46
CA GLN A 106 -1.75 -1.53 -8.58
C GLN A 106 -2.26 -1.65 -7.16
N ASN A 107 -2.37 -2.89 -6.69
CA ASN A 107 -2.94 -3.20 -5.36
C ASN A 107 -1.87 -3.40 -4.27
N TRP A 108 -0.61 -3.51 -4.64
CA TRP A 108 0.49 -3.77 -3.71
C TRP A 108 1.59 -2.74 -3.84
N SER A 109 2.12 -2.30 -2.70
CA SER A 109 3.28 -1.42 -2.67
C SER A 109 4.48 -2.08 -3.37
N GLN A 110 4.99 -1.41 -4.39
CA GLN A 110 6.18 -1.83 -5.11
C GLN A 110 7.26 -0.77 -4.96
N LYS A 111 8.36 -1.14 -4.32
CA LYS A 111 9.49 -0.25 -4.02
C LYS A 111 9.96 0.59 -5.22
N TYR A 112 9.80 0.07 -6.44
CA TYR A 112 10.30 0.70 -7.67
C TYR A 112 9.17 1.06 -8.63
N TYR A 113 7.93 1.24 -8.17
CA TYR A 113 6.80 1.47 -9.05
C TYR A 113 6.99 2.70 -9.95
N ASN A 114 7.47 3.82 -9.42
CA ASN A 114 7.69 5.03 -10.20
C ASN A 114 8.69 4.80 -11.36
N LYS A 115 9.74 4.01 -11.12
CA LYS A 115 10.70 3.62 -12.17
C LYS A 115 10.04 2.71 -13.21
N ARG A 116 9.15 1.82 -12.78
CA ARG A 116 8.38 0.95 -13.68
C ARG A 116 7.43 1.76 -14.55
N ALA A 117 6.74 2.76 -14.01
CA ALA A 117 5.86 3.63 -14.78
C ALA A 117 6.64 4.41 -15.88
N VAL A 118 7.83 4.93 -15.54
CA VAL A 118 8.74 5.54 -16.52
C VAL A 118 9.19 4.53 -17.58
N TYR A 119 9.56 3.32 -17.18
CA TYR A 119 9.94 2.26 -18.12
C TYR A 119 8.79 1.89 -19.07
N TYR A 120 7.57 1.75 -18.56
CA TYR A 120 6.36 1.46 -19.34
C TYR A 120 6.07 2.57 -20.37
N SER A 121 6.17 3.83 -19.96
CA SER A 121 6.01 4.95 -20.89
C SER A 121 7.05 4.92 -22.02
N SER A 122 8.30 4.60 -21.69
CA SER A 122 9.40 4.48 -22.65
C SER A 122 9.15 3.36 -23.66
N LEU A 123 8.67 2.20 -23.21
CA LEU A 123 8.29 1.10 -24.09
C LEU A 123 7.14 1.48 -25.05
N ALA A 124 6.12 2.16 -24.54
CA ALA A 124 5.00 2.57 -25.36
C ALA A 124 5.43 3.60 -26.43
N VAL A 125 6.26 4.57 -26.07
CA VAL A 125 6.84 5.54 -27.03
C VAL A 125 7.69 4.82 -28.08
N GLN A 126 8.57 3.90 -27.67
CA GLN A 126 9.38 3.12 -28.58
C GLN A 126 8.54 2.32 -29.58
N ASN A 127 7.49 1.67 -29.10
CA ASN A 127 6.60 0.89 -29.97
C ASN A 127 5.84 1.77 -30.94
N GLN A 128 5.32 2.91 -30.51
CA GLN A 128 4.70 3.88 -31.41
C GLN A 128 5.69 4.37 -32.48
N ALA A 129 6.92 4.68 -32.08
CA ALA A 129 7.96 5.12 -33.01
C ALA A 129 8.30 4.04 -34.06
N VAL A 130 8.39 2.76 -33.64
CA VAL A 130 8.64 1.63 -34.60
C VAL A 130 7.46 1.42 -35.53
N GLU A 131 6.22 1.48 -35.07
CA GLU A 131 5.03 1.36 -35.89
C GLU A 131 4.94 2.50 -36.91
N GLU A 132 5.19 3.74 -36.45
CA GLU A 132 5.18 4.90 -37.34
C GLU A 132 6.29 4.84 -38.36
N TYR A 133 7.51 4.42 -38.00
CA TYR A 133 8.59 4.19 -38.94
C TYR A 133 8.22 3.17 -40.01
N ARG A 134 7.59 2.05 -39.65
CA ARG A 134 7.12 1.04 -40.61
C ARG A 134 6.07 1.61 -41.57
N ARG A 135 5.09 2.35 -41.02
CA ARG A 135 4.04 3.01 -41.84
C ARG A 135 4.62 4.02 -42.82
N GLN A 136 5.58 4.84 -42.41
CA GLN A 136 6.24 5.82 -43.27
C GLN A 136 7.07 5.16 -44.35
N LYS A 137 7.75 4.05 -44.05
CA LYS A 137 8.49 3.25 -45.01
C LYS A 137 7.58 2.66 -46.10
N GLU A 138 6.42 2.12 -45.70
CA GLU A 138 5.41 1.59 -46.64
C GLU A 138 4.85 2.70 -47.54
N GLN A 139 4.75 3.93 -47.05
CA GLN A 139 4.33 5.10 -47.85
C GLN A 139 5.45 5.73 -48.69
N LEU A 140 6.60 5.05 -48.83
CA LEU A 140 7.77 5.52 -49.58
C LEU A 140 8.34 6.86 -49.12
N ARG A 141 8.11 7.25 -47.86
CA ARG A 141 8.74 8.44 -47.27
C ARG A 141 10.22 8.17 -46.98
N LYS A 142 11.08 9.08 -47.43
CA LYS A 142 12.54 8.90 -47.37
C LYS A 142 13.15 9.34 -46.03
N VAL A 143 12.43 10.11 -45.26
CA VAL A 143 12.95 10.70 -44.01
C VAL A 143 11.97 10.41 -42.87
N TRP A 144 12.50 9.82 -41.80
CA TRP A 144 11.74 9.64 -40.56
C TRP A 144 11.77 10.94 -39.76
N ASN A 145 10.58 11.42 -39.31
CA ASN A 145 10.40 12.71 -38.67
C ASN A 145 10.07 12.57 -37.14
N TYR A 146 10.17 11.37 -36.56
CA TYR A 146 9.83 11.08 -35.14
C TYR A 146 8.37 11.47 -34.76
N ASP A 147 7.45 11.41 -35.71
CA ASP A 147 6.04 11.76 -35.55
C ASP A 147 5.27 10.66 -34.79
N PHE A 148 5.66 10.39 -33.53
CA PHE A 148 4.88 9.58 -32.62
C PHE A 148 3.98 10.46 -31.76
N ARG A 149 2.87 9.89 -31.31
CA ARG A 149 1.83 10.62 -30.57
C ARG A 149 2.07 10.57 -29.07
N PRO A 150 1.52 11.53 -28.31
CA PRO A 150 1.58 11.51 -26.84
C PRO A 150 1.16 10.19 -26.22
N THR A 151 1.82 9.81 -25.13
CA THR A 151 1.53 8.62 -24.34
C THR A 151 1.23 9.01 -22.91
N PHE A 152 0.13 8.51 -22.39
CA PHE A 152 -0.31 8.70 -21.02
C PHE A 152 -0.23 7.38 -20.26
N VAL A 153 0.44 7.37 -19.10
CA VAL A 153 0.41 6.25 -18.16
C VAL A 153 -0.43 6.67 -16.97
N VAL A 154 -1.61 6.09 -16.88
CA VAL A 154 -2.60 6.36 -15.82
C VAL A 154 -2.57 5.19 -14.84
N SER A 155 -2.16 5.44 -13.61
CA SER A 155 -1.97 4.41 -12.61
C SER A 155 -2.86 4.64 -11.40
N PHE A 156 -3.77 3.70 -11.16
CA PHE A 156 -4.56 3.63 -9.93
C PHE A 156 -3.75 2.90 -8.87
N LEU A 157 -3.41 3.58 -7.77
CA LEU A 157 -2.54 3.07 -6.72
C LEU A 157 -3.36 2.80 -5.46
N ASN A 158 -3.60 1.53 -5.14
CA ASN A 158 -4.30 1.11 -3.92
C ASN A 158 -3.30 0.75 -2.82
N PHE A 159 -2.31 1.61 -2.62
CA PHE A 159 -1.31 1.52 -1.56
C PHE A 159 -0.73 2.91 -1.29
N LYS A 160 -0.24 3.13 -0.08
CA LYS A 160 0.40 4.40 0.28
C LYS A 160 1.60 4.67 -0.63
N ASN A 161 1.51 5.75 -1.43
CA ASN A 161 2.58 6.20 -2.30
C ASN A 161 3.21 7.49 -1.74
N TRP A 162 4.51 7.44 -1.42
CA TRP A 162 5.28 8.57 -0.89
C TRP A 162 5.31 9.81 -1.81
N THR A 163 5.06 9.67 -3.12
CA THR A 163 4.97 10.81 -4.04
C THR A 163 3.88 11.82 -3.67
N PHE A 164 2.94 11.42 -2.84
CA PHE A 164 1.89 12.29 -2.31
C PHE A 164 2.24 12.90 -0.95
N ASP A 165 3.28 12.41 -0.28
CA ASP A 165 3.69 12.91 1.03
C ASP A 165 4.37 14.28 0.91
N GLY A 166 4.04 15.23 1.79
CA GLY A 166 4.64 16.56 1.84
C GLY A 166 4.18 17.55 0.77
N CYS A 167 3.16 17.24 -0.02
CA CYS A 167 2.64 18.11 -1.06
C CYS A 167 1.38 18.87 -0.61
N GLU A 168 1.53 19.81 0.31
CA GLU A 168 0.42 20.66 0.82
C GLU A 168 -0.24 21.56 -0.25
N LYS A 169 0.36 21.72 -1.43
CA LYS A 169 -0.10 22.65 -2.48
C LYS A 169 -0.81 21.99 -3.67
N ARG A 170 -1.17 20.71 -3.59
CA ARG A 170 -1.87 20.05 -4.70
C ARG A 170 -3.32 20.50 -4.76
N ARG A 171 -3.81 20.85 -5.97
CA ARG A 171 -5.23 21.12 -6.21
C ARG A 171 -6.10 19.89 -6.02
N ASN A 172 -5.56 18.71 -6.34
CA ASN A 172 -6.24 17.44 -6.20
C ASN A 172 -5.42 16.57 -5.24
N GLU A 173 -6.03 16.16 -4.14
CA GLU A 173 -5.41 15.37 -3.08
C GLU A 173 -5.06 13.96 -3.53
N TYR A 174 -5.73 13.46 -4.57
CA TYR A 174 -5.64 12.08 -5.03
C TYR A 174 -4.90 11.91 -6.35
N VAL A 175 -4.65 12.99 -7.13
CA VAL A 175 -4.04 12.92 -8.46
C VAL A 175 -2.73 13.68 -8.54
N ALA A 176 -1.68 13.02 -9.03
CA ALA A 176 -0.40 13.61 -9.33
C ALA A 176 -0.06 13.43 -10.81
N THR A 177 0.21 14.52 -11.50
CA THR A 177 0.59 14.53 -12.93
C THR A 177 2.02 14.98 -13.11
N TYR A 178 2.79 14.19 -13.85
CA TYR A 178 4.21 14.45 -14.15
C TYR A 178 4.43 14.55 -15.65
N ARG A 179 5.19 15.59 -16.06
CA ARG A 179 5.61 15.87 -17.43
C ARG A 179 7.04 16.36 -17.45
N TYR A 180 7.69 16.29 -18.61
CA TYR A 180 9.00 16.90 -18.80
C TYR A 180 8.87 18.42 -18.87
N ARG A 181 9.55 19.12 -17.96
CA ARG A 181 9.53 20.58 -17.87
C ARG A 181 10.93 21.13 -17.66
N ASP A 182 11.17 22.30 -18.22
CA ASP A 182 12.34 23.09 -17.90
C ASP A 182 12.34 23.43 -16.40
N VAL A 183 13.49 23.23 -15.75
CA VAL A 183 13.59 23.35 -14.28
C VAL A 183 13.50 24.80 -13.83
N GLU A 184 13.95 25.75 -14.66
CA GLU A 184 14.01 27.18 -14.31
C GLU A 184 12.72 27.89 -14.71
N THR A 185 12.23 27.67 -15.92
CA THR A 185 11.09 28.39 -16.49
C THR A 185 9.76 27.70 -16.29
N GLY A 186 9.75 26.39 -15.99
CA GLY A 186 8.56 25.55 -15.92
C GLY A 186 7.94 25.24 -17.28
N GLY A 187 8.59 25.65 -18.39
CA GLY A 187 8.13 25.38 -19.77
C GLY A 187 8.14 23.87 -20.08
N GLU A 188 7.11 23.39 -20.77
CA GLU A 188 7.03 21.98 -21.15
C GLU A 188 7.97 21.71 -22.34
N LEU A 189 8.75 20.61 -22.29
CA LEU A 189 9.67 20.23 -23.33
C LEU A 189 8.91 19.75 -24.58
N ASN A 190 7.92 18.88 -24.37
CA ASN A 190 7.05 18.35 -25.40
C ASN A 190 5.81 17.72 -24.71
N ASP A 191 4.88 17.25 -25.52
CA ASP A 191 3.66 16.56 -25.11
C ASP A 191 3.79 15.01 -25.17
N GLY A 192 5.02 14.48 -25.33
CA GLY A 192 5.25 13.07 -25.67
C GLY A 192 4.90 12.07 -24.57
N THR A 193 5.10 12.43 -23.29
CA THR A 193 4.85 11.50 -22.19
C THR A 193 4.29 12.21 -20.98
N THR A 194 3.21 11.65 -20.43
CA THR A 194 2.60 12.10 -19.19
C THR A 194 2.37 10.90 -18.27
N LEU A 195 2.85 10.99 -17.01
CA LEU A 195 2.53 10.01 -15.98
C LEU A 195 1.48 10.60 -15.04
N ILE A 196 0.41 9.86 -14.79
CA ILE A 196 -0.70 10.28 -13.94
C ILE A 196 -0.88 9.19 -12.87
N PHE A 197 -0.66 9.55 -11.61
CA PHE A 197 -0.88 8.67 -10.48
C PHE A 197 -2.13 9.09 -9.73
N ILE A 198 -3.01 8.13 -9.48
CA ILE A 198 -4.25 8.29 -8.73
C ILE A 198 -4.13 7.45 -7.47
N ASP A 199 -4.01 8.11 -6.32
CA ASP A 199 -3.90 7.46 -5.01
C ASP A 199 -5.29 7.14 -4.48
N ILE A 200 -5.81 5.94 -4.83
CA ILE A 200 -7.11 5.49 -4.34
C ILE A 200 -7.03 4.95 -2.90
N ASP A 201 -5.84 4.62 -2.38
CA ASP A 201 -5.66 4.27 -0.97
C ASP A 201 -6.01 5.45 -0.07
N ARG A 202 -5.57 6.66 -0.45
CA ARG A 202 -5.85 7.91 0.25
C ARG A 202 -7.30 8.37 0.13
N PHE A 203 -8.04 7.94 -0.90
CA PHE A 203 -9.44 8.29 -1.08
C PHE A 203 -10.30 7.66 0.01
N ASP A 204 -10.79 8.44 0.97
CA ASP A 204 -11.52 8.03 2.18
C ASP A 204 -12.98 8.48 2.21
N ARG A 205 -13.48 9.09 1.11
CA ARG A 205 -14.86 9.57 1.05
C ARG A 205 -15.84 8.40 1.04
N THR A 206 -16.92 8.57 1.81
CA THR A 206 -18.10 7.69 1.75
C THR A 206 -19.02 8.10 0.62
N ILE A 207 -20.00 7.28 0.28
CA ILE A 207 -20.93 7.58 -0.80
C ILE A 207 -21.73 8.88 -0.53
N GLU A 208 -22.02 9.17 0.73
CA GLU A 208 -22.76 10.36 1.17
C GLU A 208 -21.91 11.63 1.09
N THR A 209 -20.58 11.50 1.13
CA THR A 209 -19.64 12.63 1.07
C THR A 209 -19.06 12.86 -0.32
N CYS A 210 -19.32 11.96 -1.28
CA CYS A 210 -18.99 12.17 -2.68
C CYS A 210 -19.84 13.32 -3.24
N SER A 211 -19.21 14.39 -3.70
CA SER A 211 -19.88 15.60 -4.18
C SER A 211 -19.79 15.81 -5.69
N THR A 212 -18.89 15.07 -6.35
CA THR A 212 -18.66 15.16 -7.80
C THR A 212 -18.76 13.80 -8.45
N LEU A 213 -18.91 13.75 -9.79
CA LEU A 213 -18.85 12.50 -10.54
C LEU A 213 -17.45 11.85 -10.48
N GLU A 214 -16.39 12.66 -10.37
CA GLU A 214 -15.02 12.18 -10.17
C GLU A 214 -14.92 11.42 -8.84
N ASP A 215 -15.49 11.94 -7.76
CA ASP A 215 -15.56 11.25 -6.47
C ASP A 215 -16.31 9.92 -6.58
N LEU A 216 -17.45 9.92 -7.27
CA LEU A 216 -18.26 8.72 -7.47
C LEU A 216 -17.52 7.65 -8.30
N TRP A 217 -16.72 8.05 -9.29
CA TRP A 217 -15.86 7.13 -10.03
C TRP A 217 -14.80 6.49 -9.11
N LEU A 218 -14.07 7.29 -8.32
CA LEU A 218 -13.05 6.78 -7.41
C LEU A 218 -13.67 5.90 -6.32
N TYR A 219 -14.80 6.33 -5.76
CA TYR A 219 -15.57 5.54 -4.80
C TYR A 219 -15.98 4.18 -5.37
N SER A 220 -16.55 4.17 -6.57
CA SER A 220 -17.01 2.95 -7.23
C SER A 220 -15.86 1.99 -7.52
N ILE A 221 -14.74 2.49 -8.04
CA ILE A 221 -13.54 1.67 -8.29
C ILE A 221 -13.03 1.04 -6.99
N LYS A 222 -12.97 1.81 -5.90
CA LYS A 222 -12.44 1.35 -4.62
C LYS A 222 -13.37 0.39 -3.88
N ASN A 223 -14.68 0.64 -3.91
CA ASN A 223 -15.61 0.03 -2.96
C ASN A 223 -16.64 -0.92 -3.58
N MET A 224 -16.72 -1.01 -4.90
CA MET A 224 -17.76 -1.79 -5.61
C MET A 224 -17.90 -3.22 -5.13
N SER A 225 -16.78 -3.90 -4.86
CA SER A 225 -16.77 -5.31 -4.42
C SER A 225 -17.43 -5.55 -3.05
N ASN A 226 -17.64 -4.49 -2.28
CA ASN A 226 -18.29 -4.55 -0.97
C ASN A 226 -19.79 -4.20 -1.02
N GLN A 227 -20.33 -3.94 -2.21
CA GLN A 227 -21.69 -3.49 -2.40
C GLN A 227 -22.59 -4.63 -2.90
N SER A 228 -23.84 -4.65 -2.42
CA SER A 228 -24.85 -5.59 -2.87
C SER A 228 -25.76 -5.02 -3.97
N TYR A 229 -25.71 -3.70 -4.19
CA TYR A 229 -26.52 -2.99 -5.21
C TYR A 229 -25.76 -1.77 -5.74
N CYS A 230 -26.16 -1.35 -6.93
CA CYS A 230 -25.67 -0.10 -7.50
C CYS A 230 -26.26 1.07 -6.70
N PRO A 231 -25.45 2.02 -6.23
CA PRO A 231 -25.96 3.17 -5.48
C PRO A 231 -26.90 4.04 -6.31
N ASP A 232 -27.99 4.51 -5.72
CA ASP A 232 -28.98 5.34 -6.42
C ASP A 232 -28.39 6.63 -7.00
N CYS A 233 -27.38 7.19 -6.35
CA CYS A 233 -26.72 8.43 -6.80
C CYS A 233 -25.90 8.27 -8.10
N VAL A 234 -25.62 7.03 -8.56
CA VAL A 234 -24.96 6.78 -9.85
C VAL A 234 -25.95 6.35 -10.94
N ALA A 235 -27.22 6.10 -10.59
CA ALA A 235 -28.25 5.75 -11.55
C ALA A 235 -28.40 6.86 -12.62
N GLY A 236 -28.49 6.45 -13.89
CA GLY A 236 -28.55 7.37 -15.02
C GLY A 236 -27.25 8.09 -15.37
N THR A 237 -26.16 7.81 -14.65
CA THR A 237 -24.82 8.30 -15.00
C THR A 237 -24.03 7.25 -15.79
N GLU A 238 -22.88 7.66 -16.35
CA GLU A 238 -21.94 6.73 -17.01
C GLU A 238 -21.38 5.65 -16.07
N ILE A 239 -21.45 5.83 -14.75
CA ILE A 239 -20.95 4.89 -13.74
C ILE A 239 -21.90 3.70 -13.58
N GLU A 240 -23.19 3.85 -13.84
CA GLU A 240 -24.14 2.73 -13.82
C GLU A 240 -23.74 1.59 -14.76
N GLU A 241 -23.21 1.95 -15.94
CA GLU A 241 -22.70 0.96 -16.90
C GLU A 241 -21.50 0.20 -16.35
N LEU A 242 -20.61 0.86 -15.56
CA LEU A 242 -19.51 0.19 -14.88
C LEU A 242 -20.03 -0.91 -13.93
N TYR A 243 -21.05 -0.61 -13.09
CA TYR A 243 -21.69 -1.60 -12.22
C TYR A 243 -22.30 -2.74 -13.02
N ARG A 244 -22.97 -2.42 -14.13
CA ARG A 244 -23.61 -3.42 -14.99
C ARG A 244 -22.60 -4.40 -15.59
N GLN A 245 -21.42 -3.92 -15.99
CA GLN A 245 -20.36 -4.77 -16.54
C GLN A 245 -19.53 -5.50 -15.47
N ALA A 246 -19.46 -4.96 -14.26
CA ALA A 246 -18.77 -5.57 -13.14
C ALA A 246 -19.58 -6.70 -12.47
N GLU A 247 -20.85 -6.88 -12.81
CA GLU A 247 -21.73 -7.88 -12.18
C GLU A 247 -21.29 -9.31 -12.53
N LEU A 248 -20.84 -10.06 -11.51
CA LEU A 248 -20.25 -11.39 -11.67
C LEU A 248 -21.21 -12.41 -12.30
N ALA A 249 -22.51 -12.27 -12.05
CA ALA A 249 -23.54 -13.13 -12.65
C ALA A 249 -23.56 -13.03 -14.19
N LYS A 250 -23.13 -11.92 -14.76
CA LYS A 250 -23.09 -11.68 -16.21
C LYS A 250 -21.77 -12.09 -16.87
N MET A 251 -20.80 -12.50 -16.06
CA MET A 251 -19.48 -12.94 -16.54
C MET A 251 -19.49 -14.41 -16.95
N THR A 252 -18.57 -14.77 -17.86
CA THR A 252 -18.34 -16.18 -18.21
C THR A 252 -17.75 -16.96 -17.04
N ASN A 253 -17.81 -18.29 -17.08
CA ASN A 253 -17.19 -19.14 -16.06
C ASN A 253 -15.68 -18.89 -15.95
N ASP A 254 -14.98 -18.71 -17.07
CA ASP A 254 -13.54 -18.47 -17.09
C ASP A 254 -13.20 -17.11 -16.44
N GLN A 255 -14.00 -16.08 -16.70
CA GLN A 255 -13.84 -14.77 -16.06
C GLN A 255 -14.05 -14.85 -14.56
N ARG A 256 -15.12 -15.53 -14.10
CA ARG A 256 -15.38 -15.75 -12.68
C ARG A 256 -14.29 -16.55 -12.00
N THR A 257 -13.82 -17.64 -12.63
CA THR A 257 -12.71 -18.45 -12.10
C THR A 257 -11.42 -17.62 -12.00
N SER A 258 -11.11 -16.83 -13.03
CA SER A 258 -9.93 -15.96 -13.03
C SER A 258 -10.01 -14.88 -11.93
N PHE A 259 -11.20 -14.33 -11.70
CA PHE A 259 -11.43 -13.38 -10.61
C PHE A 259 -11.30 -14.06 -9.23
N GLU A 260 -11.91 -15.23 -9.04
CA GLU A 260 -11.82 -16.02 -7.80
C GLU A 260 -10.36 -16.32 -7.42
N LEU A 261 -9.56 -16.81 -8.37
CA LEU A 261 -8.13 -17.06 -8.16
C LEU A 261 -7.37 -15.78 -7.74
N SER A 262 -7.74 -14.64 -8.28
CA SER A 262 -7.13 -13.35 -7.92
C SER A 262 -7.50 -12.93 -6.49
N VAL A 263 -8.75 -13.13 -6.07
CA VAL A 263 -9.20 -12.89 -4.68
C VAL A 263 -8.47 -13.81 -3.71
N MET A 264 -8.40 -15.10 -4.01
CA MET A 264 -7.72 -16.10 -3.17
C MET A 264 -6.23 -15.76 -3.03
N SER A 265 -5.56 -15.44 -4.13
CA SER A 265 -4.15 -15.03 -4.11
C SER A 265 -3.91 -13.78 -3.26
N ARG A 266 -4.81 -12.80 -3.31
CA ARG A 266 -4.75 -11.62 -2.43
C ARG A 266 -4.88 -12.03 -0.97
N ASN A 267 -5.85 -12.89 -0.64
CA ASN A 267 -6.07 -13.34 0.73
C ASN A 267 -4.87 -14.11 1.27
N ASP A 268 -4.25 -14.98 0.47
CA ASP A 268 -3.02 -15.70 0.84
C ASP A 268 -1.87 -14.73 1.16
N ILE A 269 -1.70 -13.67 0.36
CA ILE A 269 -0.68 -12.64 0.60
C ILE A 269 -0.98 -11.88 1.90
N LEU A 270 -2.24 -11.47 2.11
CA LEU A 270 -2.65 -10.75 3.33
C LEU A 270 -2.42 -11.59 4.59
N ASN A 271 -2.77 -12.88 4.55
CA ASN A 271 -2.53 -13.81 5.66
C ASN A 271 -1.02 -13.95 5.96
N SER A 272 -0.19 -14.09 4.92
CA SER A 272 1.27 -14.17 5.08
C SER A 272 1.88 -12.89 5.67
N ILE A 273 1.37 -11.72 5.27
CA ILE A 273 1.78 -10.43 5.85
C ILE A 273 1.36 -10.35 7.32
N GLN A 274 0.13 -10.75 7.63
CA GLN A 274 -0.40 -10.75 9.00
C GLN A 274 0.44 -11.64 9.92
N GLU A 275 0.74 -12.87 9.50
CA GLU A 275 1.61 -13.81 10.24
C GLU A 275 3.01 -13.21 10.49
N THR A 276 3.56 -12.52 9.49
CA THR A 276 4.87 -11.85 9.60
C THR A 276 4.84 -10.72 10.64
N ILE A 277 3.79 -9.89 10.60
CA ILE A 277 3.60 -8.79 11.55
C ILE A 277 3.45 -9.34 12.97
N GLU A 278 2.63 -10.38 13.17
CA GLU A 278 2.44 -11.01 14.47
C GLU A 278 3.75 -11.56 15.04
N ALA A 279 4.55 -12.23 14.21
CA ALA A 279 5.85 -12.75 14.62
C ALA A 279 6.83 -11.63 15.02
N GLU A 280 6.88 -10.53 14.29
CA GLU A 280 7.75 -9.39 14.60
C GLU A 280 7.26 -8.65 15.87
N VAL A 281 5.95 -8.50 16.07
CA VAL A 281 5.37 -7.92 17.28
C VAL A 281 5.73 -8.78 18.52
N GLU A 282 5.63 -10.11 18.44
CA GLU A 282 6.00 -10.99 19.54
C GLU A 282 7.51 -10.94 19.85
N LYS A 283 8.37 -10.86 18.85
CA LYS A 283 9.81 -10.65 19.05
C LYS A 283 10.09 -9.32 19.77
N ALA A 284 9.47 -8.22 19.30
CA ALA A 284 9.62 -6.91 19.91
C ALA A 284 9.15 -6.89 21.38
N LYS A 285 8.00 -7.51 21.67
CA LYS A 285 7.49 -7.66 23.06
C LYS A 285 8.45 -8.45 23.93
N ALA A 286 9.01 -9.56 23.42
CA ALA A 286 9.96 -10.38 24.17
C ALA A 286 11.26 -9.60 24.47
N GLU A 287 11.75 -8.82 23.51
CA GLU A 287 12.95 -7.99 23.68
C GLU A 287 12.72 -6.87 24.71
N VAL A 288 11.61 -6.12 24.61
CA VAL A 288 11.24 -5.09 25.57
C VAL A 288 11.10 -5.69 26.96
N THR A 289 10.40 -6.83 27.10
CA THR A 289 10.24 -7.51 28.40
C THR A 289 11.59 -7.91 29.01
N LYS A 290 12.53 -8.42 28.20
CA LYS A 290 13.88 -8.78 28.63
C LYS A 290 14.65 -7.57 29.13
N ASN A 291 14.59 -6.46 28.41
CA ASN A 291 15.30 -5.22 28.74
C ASN A 291 14.75 -4.60 30.04
N VAL A 292 13.42 -4.48 30.17
CA VAL A 292 12.77 -3.97 31.36
C VAL A 292 13.10 -4.86 32.59
N ARG A 293 13.06 -6.18 32.44
CA ARG A 293 13.45 -7.09 33.56
C ARG A 293 14.91 -6.93 33.95
N ALA A 294 15.81 -6.69 33.00
CA ALA A 294 17.24 -6.46 33.27
C ALA A 294 17.44 -5.14 34.02
N GLU A 295 16.76 -4.09 33.62
CA GLU A 295 16.81 -2.76 34.21
C GLU A 295 16.28 -2.76 35.64
N VAL A 296 15.09 -3.32 35.88
CA VAL A 296 14.49 -3.46 37.22
C VAL A 296 15.38 -4.30 38.14
N ARG A 297 15.97 -5.41 37.66
CA ARG A 297 16.91 -6.20 38.45
C ARG A 297 18.18 -5.43 38.83
N ALA A 298 18.68 -4.59 37.94
CA ALA A 298 19.86 -3.76 38.23
C ALA A 298 19.55 -2.70 39.27
N GLU A 299 18.39 -2.05 39.16
CA GLU A 299 17.90 -1.05 40.10
C GLU A 299 17.70 -1.63 41.51
N VAL A 300 16.94 -2.73 41.62
CA VAL A 300 16.72 -3.43 42.87
C VAL A 300 18.04 -3.90 43.52
N ARG A 301 18.98 -4.42 42.73
CA ARG A 301 20.31 -4.80 43.26
C ARG A 301 21.11 -3.61 43.75
N ALA A 302 21.00 -2.45 43.11
CA ALA A 302 21.68 -1.23 43.57
C ALA A 302 21.09 -0.72 44.87
N GLU A 303 19.77 -0.74 45.01
CA GLU A 303 19.03 -0.34 46.21
C GLU A 303 19.37 -1.24 47.40
N VAL A 304 19.24 -2.56 47.25
CA VAL A 304 19.60 -3.54 48.28
C VAL A 304 21.07 -3.41 48.70
N ARG A 305 21.99 -3.20 47.75
CA ARG A 305 23.41 -2.97 48.08
C ARG A 305 23.64 -1.69 48.89
N ALA A 306 22.88 -0.63 48.58
CA ALA A 306 22.97 0.62 49.29
C ALA A 306 22.45 0.47 50.75
N GLU A 307 21.35 -0.25 50.90
CA GLU A 307 20.73 -0.54 52.22
C GLU A 307 21.66 -1.39 53.11
N VAL A 308 22.16 -2.53 52.60
CA VAL A 308 23.11 -3.39 53.29
C VAL A 308 24.40 -2.65 53.70
N ARG A 309 24.88 -1.73 52.84
CA ARG A 309 26.05 -0.89 53.17
C ARG A 309 25.75 0.15 54.24
N ALA A 310 24.51 0.68 54.28
CA ALA A 310 24.09 1.63 55.28
C ALA A 310 23.94 0.93 56.66
N GLU A 311 23.30 -0.25 56.67
CA GLU A 311 23.17 -1.09 57.89
C GLU A 311 24.54 -1.52 58.41
N GLY A 312 25.42 -2.08 57.58
CA GLY A 312 26.76 -2.48 57.98
C GLY A 312 27.63 -1.33 58.51
N ARG A 313 27.44 -0.08 58.00
CA ARG A 313 28.09 1.12 58.52
C ARG A 313 27.50 1.53 59.87
N ALA A 314 26.19 1.39 60.08
CA ALA A 314 25.52 1.70 61.33
C ALA A 314 25.96 0.70 62.46
N GLU A 315 25.97 -0.61 62.09
CA GLU A 315 26.42 -1.65 62.99
C GLU A 315 27.90 -1.51 63.39
N GLY A 316 28.78 -1.28 62.41
CA GLY A 316 30.22 -1.05 62.67
C GLY A 316 30.47 0.18 63.54
N ARG A 317 29.67 1.26 63.33
CA ARG A 317 29.71 2.47 64.19
C ARG A 317 29.25 2.17 65.61
N ALA A 318 28.14 1.44 65.75
CA ALA A 318 27.63 1.02 67.05
C ALA A 318 28.65 0.17 67.84
N GLU A 319 29.26 -0.81 67.17
CA GLU A 319 30.29 -1.67 67.78
C GLU A 319 31.52 -0.87 68.19
N THR A 320 31.95 0.10 67.36
CA THR A 320 33.07 0.99 67.72
C THR A 320 32.77 1.84 68.94
N ILE A 321 31.56 2.42 69.02
CA ILE A 321 31.11 3.19 70.17
C ILE A 321 31.11 2.31 71.45
N ARG A 322 30.54 1.11 71.40
CA ARG A 322 30.55 0.16 72.55
C ARG A 322 31.95 -0.20 73.05
N LYS A 323 32.88 -0.46 72.10
CA LYS A 323 34.27 -0.75 72.42
C LYS A 323 34.99 0.44 73.10
N MET A 324 34.75 1.66 72.65
CA MET A 324 35.33 2.86 73.20
C MET A 324 34.78 3.14 74.65
N LEU A 325 33.47 2.97 74.81
CA LEU A 325 32.83 3.08 76.13
C LEU A 325 33.33 2.00 77.15
N ALA A 326 33.47 0.74 76.66
CA ALA A 326 34.04 -0.35 77.50
C ALA A 326 35.52 -0.16 77.84
N ALA A 327 36.29 0.57 76.99
CA ALA A 327 37.66 0.95 77.33
C ALA A 327 37.79 2.14 78.26
N GLY A 328 36.65 2.67 78.77
CA GLY A 328 36.62 3.72 79.76
C GLY A 328 36.79 5.15 79.25
N LEU A 329 36.62 5.33 77.94
CA LEU A 329 36.65 6.68 77.31
C LEU A 329 35.39 7.46 77.70
N PRO A 330 35.49 8.77 78.01
CA PRO A 330 34.34 9.60 78.28
C PRO A 330 33.39 9.76 77.09
N ALA A 331 32.06 9.70 77.32
CA ALA A 331 31.07 9.78 76.26
C ALA A 331 31.11 11.09 75.50
N ASP A 332 31.45 12.18 76.11
CA ASP A 332 31.66 13.51 75.47
C ASP A 332 32.83 13.51 74.48
N ALA A 333 33.93 12.86 74.85
CA ALA A 333 35.09 12.73 73.97
C ALA A 333 34.78 11.82 72.74
N ILE A 334 34.03 10.73 72.95
CA ILE A 334 33.60 9.83 71.84
C ILE A 334 32.62 10.55 70.93
N ALA A 335 31.63 11.26 71.45
CA ALA A 335 30.63 12.03 70.78
C ALA A 335 31.29 13.11 69.89
N ALA A 336 32.26 13.86 70.37
CA ALA A 336 33.02 14.85 69.66
C ALA A 336 33.82 14.23 68.52
N ALA A 337 34.50 13.08 68.72
CA ALA A 337 35.31 12.40 67.76
C ALA A 337 34.48 11.81 66.55
N LEU A 338 33.25 11.36 66.83
CA LEU A 338 32.39 10.71 65.86
C LEU A 338 31.30 11.62 65.26
N GLY A 339 31.21 12.87 65.81
CA GLY A 339 30.24 13.89 65.35
C GLY A 339 28.78 13.48 65.63
N ILE A 340 28.53 12.92 66.79
CA ILE A 340 27.18 12.54 67.32
C ILE A 340 26.90 13.28 68.60
N THR A 341 25.67 13.23 69.09
CA THR A 341 25.33 13.79 70.42
C THR A 341 25.80 12.87 71.52
N VAL A 342 25.97 13.42 72.72
CA VAL A 342 26.35 12.63 73.96
C VAL A 342 25.23 11.64 74.28
N GLU A 343 23.98 12.04 74.15
CA GLU A 343 22.79 11.19 74.36
C GLU A 343 22.77 9.99 73.38
N GLU A 344 23.10 10.20 72.07
CA GLU A 344 23.24 9.11 71.09
C GLU A 344 24.41 8.17 71.50
N CYS A 345 25.50 8.68 72.03
CA CYS A 345 26.62 7.86 72.50
C CYS A 345 26.25 7.03 73.73
N GLU A 346 25.59 7.63 74.75
CA GLU A 346 25.12 6.96 75.96
C GLU A 346 24.10 5.84 75.66
N ALA A 347 23.29 5.96 74.59
CA ALA A 347 22.33 4.90 74.17
C ALA A 347 23.00 3.56 73.80
N TYR A 348 24.32 3.53 73.63
CA TYR A 348 25.11 2.31 73.34
C TYR A 348 25.86 1.75 74.57
N ARG A 349 25.56 2.24 75.77
CA ARG A 349 26.26 1.88 77.02
C ARG A 349 25.79 0.57 77.71
N ASP A 350 24.72 -0.09 77.17
CA ASP A 350 24.17 -1.36 77.61
C ASP A 350 24.87 -2.58 77.01
#